data_86da0d18f8eccb5c36a5a8df1a90e79d
#
_entry.id   86da0d18f8eccb5c36a5a8df1a90e79d
#
_cell.length_a   1.000
_cell.length_b   1.000
_cell.length_c   1.000
_cell.angle_alpha   90.00
_cell.angle_beta   90.00
_cell.angle_gamma   90.00
#
_symmetry.space_group_name_H-M   'P 1'
#
loop_
_entity.id
_entity.type
_entity.pdbx_description
1 polymer ?
#
loop_
_entity_poly.entity_id
_entity_poly.type
_entity_poly.pdbx_seq_one_letter_code
_entity_poly.pdbx_strand_id
1 'polypeptide(L)'
;DKVSFSCFNNAMHGLEKIEDLEIFNNSNDSLLVMVDYTKPSTEERLFIVDLKEKRLLISSLVTHGRGTGDLYATKFSNKNNSYSTSSGFYLTGNIYNGKHGESLELYGLEKGKNDNARKRTIVMHSAYYANKKFAEKYGRLGRSKGCLALPTELNTKIINLISGGVVLYVHTNFDENKEYDFSKLLSNSF
;
A
#
# COMPACT_ATOMS: atom_id res chain seq x y z
N ASP A 1 -2.73 -17.81 9.41
CA ASP A 1 -3.04 -17.04 8.19
C ASP A 1 -2.03 -15.91 8.01
N LYS A 2 -1.55 -15.69 6.77
CA LYS A 2 -0.53 -14.64 6.52
C LYS A 2 -1.13 -13.23 6.58
N VAL A 3 -2.35 -13.06 6.09
CA VAL A 3 -3.12 -11.80 6.11
C VAL A 3 -4.07 -11.82 7.29
N SER A 4 -4.20 -10.71 8.03
CA SER A 4 -5.23 -10.63 9.08
C SER A 4 -6.63 -10.62 8.47
N PHE A 5 -7.59 -11.24 9.15
CA PHE A 5 -8.98 -11.28 8.69
C PHE A 5 -9.55 -9.88 8.48
N SER A 6 -9.28 -8.96 9.41
CA SER A 6 -9.74 -7.57 9.32
C SER A 6 -9.19 -6.86 8.08
N CYS A 7 -7.88 -7.04 7.79
CA CYS A 7 -7.27 -6.47 6.58
C CYS A 7 -7.92 -7.00 5.31
N PHE A 8 -8.09 -8.31 5.19
CA PHE A 8 -8.71 -8.93 4.01
C PHE A 8 -10.17 -8.53 3.85
N ASN A 9 -10.96 -8.59 4.93
CA ASN A 9 -12.38 -8.24 4.90
C ASN A 9 -12.60 -6.76 4.48
N ASN A 10 -11.86 -5.82 5.07
CA ASN A 10 -11.95 -4.41 4.70
C ASN A 10 -11.49 -4.16 3.26
N ALA A 11 -10.45 -4.88 2.80
CA ALA A 11 -9.97 -4.76 1.43
C ALA A 11 -11.02 -5.23 0.41
N MET A 12 -11.71 -6.35 0.68
CA MET A 12 -12.77 -6.88 -0.18
C MET A 12 -13.99 -5.95 -0.25
N HIS A 13 -14.50 -5.49 0.90
CA HIS A 13 -15.60 -4.55 0.93
C HIS A 13 -15.27 -3.23 0.23
N GLY A 14 -14.02 -2.75 0.38
CA GLY A 14 -13.60 -1.54 -0.31
C GLY A 14 -13.47 -1.72 -1.81
N LEU A 15 -12.99 -2.88 -2.27
CA LEU A 15 -12.94 -3.22 -3.69
C LEU A 15 -14.35 -3.18 -4.30
N GLU A 16 -15.33 -3.87 -3.69
CA GLU A 16 -16.74 -3.84 -4.14
C GLU A 16 -17.26 -2.41 -4.25
N LYS A 17 -17.00 -1.55 -3.24
CA LYS A 17 -17.44 -0.14 -3.28
C LYS A 17 -16.75 0.69 -4.35
N ILE A 18 -15.48 0.42 -4.64
CA ILE A 18 -14.71 1.10 -5.68
C ILE A 18 -15.22 0.69 -7.07
N GLU A 19 -15.57 -0.58 -7.26
CA GLU A 19 -16.18 -1.12 -8.48
C GLU A 19 -17.57 -0.51 -8.72
N ASP A 20 -18.43 -0.45 -7.69
CA ASP A 20 -19.76 0.18 -7.75
C ASP A 20 -19.72 1.65 -8.18
N LEU A 21 -18.65 2.36 -7.88
CA LEU A 21 -18.46 3.77 -8.24
C LEU A 21 -17.92 3.96 -9.65
N GLU A 22 -17.62 2.90 -10.39
CA GLU A 22 -17.03 2.93 -11.74
C GLU A 22 -15.80 3.86 -11.85
N ILE A 23 -15.01 3.91 -10.76
CA ILE A 23 -13.87 4.83 -10.61
C ILE A 23 -12.81 4.57 -11.68
N PHE A 24 -12.75 3.35 -12.23
CA PHE A 24 -11.78 2.97 -13.26
C PHE A 24 -12.20 1.74 -14.07
N ASN A 25 -11.76 1.70 -15.32
CA ASN A 25 -11.79 0.49 -16.14
C ASN A 25 -10.47 -0.28 -15.91
N ASN A 26 -10.53 -1.35 -15.14
CA ASN A 26 -9.36 -2.14 -14.83
C ASN A 26 -9.16 -3.27 -15.86
N SER A 27 -7.99 -3.30 -16.49
CA SER A 27 -7.56 -4.45 -17.30
C SER A 27 -7.12 -5.65 -16.45
N ASN A 28 -7.01 -5.48 -15.13
CA ASN A 28 -6.48 -6.48 -14.20
C ASN A 28 -7.33 -6.57 -12.91
N ASP A 29 -8.65 -6.67 -13.09
CA ASP A 29 -9.70 -6.71 -12.06
C ASP A 29 -9.61 -7.91 -11.09
N SER A 30 -8.77 -8.90 -11.40
CA SER A 30 -8.57 -10.06 -10.55
C SER A 30 -7.54 -9.85 -9.43
N LEU A 31 -6.77 -8.77 -9.45
CA LEU A 31 -5.71 -8.54 -8.46
C LEU A 31 -6.11 -7.55 -7.37
N LEU A 32 -5.78 -7.92 -6.14
CA LEU A 32 -5.91 -7.05 -4.97
C LEU A 32 -4.59 -7.00 -4.21
N VAL A 33 -4.12 -5.78 -3.91
CA VAL A 33 -2.93 -5.57 -3.10
C VAL A 33 -3.34 -5.11 -1.70
N MET A 34 -2.77 -5.74 -0.68
CA MET A 34 -2.98 -5.37 0.71
C MET A 34 -1.65 -5.10 1.41
N VAL A 35 -1.61 -4.05 2.19
CA VAL A 35 -0.50 -3.75 3.10
C VAL A 35 -1.05 -3.71 4.52
N ASP A 36 -0.67 -4.69 5.35
CA ASP A 36 -1.13 -4.83 6.72
C ASP A 36 -0.13 -4.21 7.70
N TYR A 37 -0.32 -2.94 8.01
CA TYR A 37 0.53 -2.21 8.95
C TYR A 37 0.21 -2.45 10.43
N THR A 38 -0.66 -3.39 10.75
CA THR A 38 -0.78 -3.92 12.13
C THR A 38 0.42 -4.80 12.47
N LYS A 39 1.09 -5.36 11.45
CA LYS A 39 2.30 -6.18 11.58
C LYS A 39 3.57 -5.34 11.73
N PRO A 40 4.59 -5.85 12.44
CA PRO A 40 5.89 -5.19 12.53
C PRO A 40 6.59 -5.15 11.17
N SER A 41 7.51 -4.21 10.98
CA SER A 41 8.23 -4.06 9.71
C SER A 41 9.17 -5.23 9.38
N THR A 42 9.48 -6.06 10.35
CA THR A 42 10.31 -7.28 10.21
C THR A 42 9.57 -8.47 9.61
N GLU A 43 8.25 -8.37 9.48
CA GLU A 43 7.41 -9.41 8.89
C GLU A 43 6.94 -9.03 7.49
N GLU A 44 6.62 -10.05 6.68
CA GLU A 44 5.92 -9.85 5.41
C GLU A 44 4.53 -9.28 5.71
N ARG A 45 4.25 -8.12 5.15
CA ARG A 45 3.02 -7.36 5.40
C ARG A 45 2.48 -6.66 4.15
N LEU A 46 3.07 -6.92 2.98
CA LEU A 46 2.50 -6.66 1.68
C LEU A 46 2.10 -8.00 1.06
N PHE A 47 0.87 -8.07 0.55
CA PHE A 47 0.28 -9.26 -0.03
C PHE A 47 -0.39 -8.91 -1.34
N ILE A 48 -0.17 -9.73 -2.37
CA ILE A 48 -0.84 -9.63 -3.66
C ILE A 48 -1.61 -10.93 -3.86
N VAL A 49 -2.92 -10.83 -3.98
CA VAL A 49 -3.80 -11.97 -4.20
C VAL A 49 -4.43 -11.90 -5.59
N ASP A 50 -4.60 -13.07 -6.18
CA ASP A 50 -5.43 -13.28 -7.36
C ASP A 50 -6.80 -13.76 -6.88
N LEU A 51 -7.80 -12.91 -7.02
CA LEU A 51 -9.17 -13.19 -6.55
C LEU A 51 -9.87 -14.24 -7.42
N LYS A 52 -9.55 -14.28 -8.72
CA LYS A 52 -10.09 -15.27 -9.67
C LYS A 52 -9.57 -16.66 -9.37
N GLU A 53 -8.25 -16.77 -9.21
CA GLU A 53 -7.58 -18.04 -8.90
C GLU A 53 -7.58 -18.36 -7.40
N LYS A 54 -8.10 -17.46 -6.56
CA LYS A 54 -8.21 -17.59 -5.09
C LYS A 54 -6.89 -17.97 -4.43
N ARG A 55 -5.80 -17.34 -4.86
CA ARG A 55 -4.45 -17.65 -4.36
C ARG A 55 -3.61 -16.40 -4.04
N LEU A 56 -2.73 -16.56 -3.07
CA LEU A 56 -1.70 -15.58 -2.77
C LEU A 56 -0.58 -15.72 -3.82
N LEU A 57 -0.32 -14.65 -4.57
CA LEU A 57 0.74 -14.61 -5.58
C LEU A 57 2.09 -14.22 -5.00
N ILE A 58 2.11 -13.17 -4.17
CA ILE A 58 3.33 -12.62 -3.58
C ILE A 58 3.04 -12.21 -2.13
N SER A 59 3.98 -12.50 -1.23
CA SER A 59 4.11 -11.82 0.05
C SER A 59 5.49 -11.17 0.14
N SER A 60 5.58 -9.96 0.75
CA SER A 60 6.82 -9.20 0.81
C SER A 60 6.91 -8.33 2.07
N LEU A 61 8.14 -8.01 2.42
CA LEU A 61 8.43 -6.87 3.29
C LEU A 61 8.06 -5.58 2.56
N VAL A 62 7.61 -4.58 3.32
CA VAL A 62 7.37 -3.21 2.83
C VAL A 62 7.63 -2.21 3.95
N THR A 63 8.28 -1.10 3.63
CA THR A 63 8.56 -0.05 4.62
C THR A 63 7.38 0.90 4.79
N HIS A 64 7.43 1.68 5.85
CA HIS A 64 6.59 2.86 6.07
C HIS A 64 7.43 4.13 6.24
N GLY A 65 6.79 5.27 6.29
CA GLY A 65 7.44 6.56 6.49
C GLY A 65 8.02 6.72 7.91
N ARG A 66 9.12 7.47 8.04
CA ARG A 66 9.75 7.70 9.35
C ARG A 66 8.86 8.44 10.36
N GLY A 67 7.88 9.22 9.86
CA GLY A 67 6.85 9.86 10.69
C GLY A 67 5.72 8.91 11.10
N THR A 68 5.68 7.69 10.55
CA THR A 68 4.66 6.68 10.84
C THR A 68 5.00 5.84 12.08
N GLY A 69 6.28 5.66 12.39
CA GLY A 69 6.72 4.88 13.54
C GLY A 69 8.09 4.25 13.32
N ASP A 70 8.45 3.34 14.20
CA ASP A 70 9.72 2.61 14.17
C ASP A 70 9.54 1.17 13.66
N LEU A 71 9.43 0.19 14.55
CA LEU A 71 9.14 -1.20 14.23
C LEU A 71 7.70 -1.35 13.75
N TYR A 72 6.78 -0.73 14.45
CA TYR A 72 5.35 -0.70 14.13
C TYR A 72 4.95 0.62 13.51
N ALA A 73 3.96 0.58 12.64
CA ALA A 73 3.30 1.75 12.07
C ALA A 73 2.17 2.20 13.00
N THR A 74 2.38 3.29 13.70
CA THR A 74 1.46 3.76 14.76
C THR A 74 0.81 5.11 14.45
N LYS A 75 1.28 5.81 13.40
CA LYS A 75 0.79 7.14 13.04
C LYS A 75 0.76 7.33 11.54
N PHE A 76 -0.38 7.76 11.03
CA PHE A 76 -0.62 7.99 9.60
C PHE A 76 -0.98 9.46 9.33
N SER A 77 -0.66 9.97 8.16
CA SER A 77 -0.92 11.37 7.84
C SER A 77 -0.98 11.63 6.35
N ASN A 78 -1.94 12.45 5.94
CA ASN A 78 -2.08 12.98 4.58
C ASN A 78 -1.43 14.36 4.39
N LYS A 79 -0.82 14.93 5.44
CA LYS A 79 -0.21 16.27 5.41
C LYS A 79 1.14 16.26 4.72
N ASN A 80 1.43 17.30 3.92
CA ASN A 80 2.75 17.53 3.36
C ASN A 80 3.81 17.60 4.47
N ASN A 81 5.01 17.13 4.16
CA ASN A 81 6.17 17.13 5.08
C ASN A 81 5.96 16.39 6.40
N SER A 82 4.89 15.60 6.54
CA SER A 82 4.68 14.75 7.72
C SER A 82 5.66 13.57 7.80
N TYR A 83 6.29 13.23 6.67
CA TYR A 83 7.09 12.01 6.50
C TYR A 83 6.38 10.72 6.90
N SER A 84 5.05 10.77 6.98
CA SER A 84 4.21 9.61 7.32
C SER A 84 3.61 9.00 6.08
N THR A 85 3.39 7.70 6.11
CA THR A 85 2.53 7.01 5.16
C THR A 85 1.08 7.42 5.41
N SER A 86 0.26 7.45 4.38
CA SER A 86 -1.20 7.57 4.49
C SER A 86 -1.82 6.19 4.42
N SER A 87 -2.92 5.98 5.14
CA SER A 87 -3.70 4.72 5.12
C SER A 87 -4.81 4.77 4.06
N GLY A 88 -5.52 3.67 3.89
CA GLY A 88 -6.72 3.59 3.05
C GLY A 88 -6.48 3.06 1.64
N PHE A 89 -7.43 3.34 0.74
CA PHE A 89 -7.44 2.79 -0.61
C PHE A 89 -6.70 3.66 -1.61
N TYR A 90 -5.96 2.99 -2.47
CA TYR A 90 -5.22 3.59 -3.59
C TYR A 90 -5.52 2.85 -4.87
N LEU A 91 -5.34 3.55 -5.99
CA LEU A 91 -5.21 2.95 -7.30
C LEU A 91 -3.75 3.04 -7.73
N THR A 92 -3.22 1.96 -8.27
CA THR A 92 -1.87 1.95 -8.86
C THR A 92 -1.89 2.64 -10.22
N GLY A 93 -0.84 3.38 -10.51
CA GLY A 93 -0.70 4.10 -11.79
C GLY A 93 0.37 3.52 -12.68
N ASN A 94 1.07 4.41 -13.37
CA ASN A 94 2.13 4.06 -14.30
C ASN A 94 3.48 3.83 -13.59
N ILE A 95 4.32 3.00 -14.21
CA ILE A 95 5.71 2.86 -13.83
C ILE A 95 6.51 4.00 -14.48
N TYR A 96 7.41 4.59 -13.72
CA TYR A 96 8.34 5.62 -14.21
C TYR A 96 9.72 5.46 -13.60
N ASN A 97 10.74 6.00 -14.26
CA ASN A 97 12.10 6.06 -13.71
C ASN A 97 12.29 7.32 -12.88
N GLY A 98 12.34 7.13 -11.55
CA GLY A 98 12.61 8.19 -10.57
C GLY A 98 14.03 8.11 -10.03
N LYS A 99 14.32 8.94 -9.02
CA LYS A 99 15.64 8.93 -8.35
C LYS A 99 15.97 7.63 -7.61
N HIS A 100 15.01 6.76 -7.39
CA HIS A 100 15.15 5.45 -6.77
C HIS A 100 15.04 4.29 -7.78
N GLY A 101 15.20 4.59 -9.09
CA GLY A 101 14.95 3.67 -10.18
C GLY A 101 13.47 3.53 -10.50
N GLU A 102 13.07 2.37 -11.02
CA GLU A 102 11.67 2.07 -11.34
C GLU A 102 10.76 2.24 -10.11
N SER A 103 9.78 3.07 -10.27
CA SER A 103 8.83 3.47 -9.23
C SER A 103 7.41 3.41 -9.79
N LEU A 104 6.44 3.03 -8.95
CA LEU A 104 5.03 2.93 -9.30
C LEU A 104 4.24 4.07 -8.65
N GLU A 105 3.50 4.80 -9.45
CA GLU A 105 2.60 5.85 -8.98
C GLU A 105 1.45 5.29 -8.16
N LEU A 106 1.03 6.03 -7.14
CA LEU A 106 -0.12 5.71 -6.30
C LEU A 106 -1.08 6.90 -6.24
N TYR A 107 -2.33 6.64 -6.55
CA TYR A 107 -3.44 7.61 -6.47
C TYR A 107 -4.29 7.29 -5.25
N GLY A 108 -4.33 8.19 -4.27
CA GLY A 108 -5.17 8.01 -3.08
C GLY A 108 -6.64 8.26 -3.41
N LEU A 109 -7.50 7.31 -3.03
CA LEU A 109 -8.93 7.32 -3.36
C LEU A 109 -9.82 7.95 -2.28
N GLU A 110 -9.26 8.37 -1.14
CA GLU A 110 -10.06 8.80 0.02
C GLU A 110 -9.75 10.23 0.42
N LYS A 111 -10.78 11.09 0.32
CA LYS A 111 -10.71 12.52 0.66
C LYS A 111 -10.25 12.74 2.11
N GLY A 112 -9.23 13.56 2.28
CA GLY A 112 -8.66 13.90 3.60
C GLY A 112 -7.78 12.80 4.21
N LYS A 113 -7.79 11.58 3.69
CA LYS A 113 -7.06 10.43 4.22
C LYS A 113 -5.79 10.14 3.42
N ASN A 114 -5.86 10.13 2.09
CA ASN A 114 -4.72 9.86 1.20
C ASN A 114 -4.78 10.59 -0.16
N ASP A 115 -5.79 11.40 -0.43
CA ASP A 115 -5.96 12.16 -1.67
C ASP A 115 -4.79 13.09 -2.02
N ASN A 116 -3.93 13.42 -1.05
CA ASN A 116 -2.69 14.16 -1.30
C ASN A 116 -1.50 13.26 -1.74
N ALA A 117 -1.69 11.96 -1.90
CA ALA A 117 -0.58 11.02 -2.19
C ALA A 117 0.26 11.46 -3.40
N ARG A 118 -0.37 11.80 -4.53
CA ARG A 118 0.31 12.32 -5.73
C ARG A 118 1.07 13.61 -5.46
N LYS A 119 0.44 14.60 -4.83
CA LYS A 119 1.05 15.88 -4.46
C LYS A 119 2.25 15.69 -3.53
N ARG A 120 2.21 14.68 -2.67
CA ARG A 120 3.26 14.31 -1.73
C ARG A 120 4.32 13.39 -2.33
N THR A 121 4.17 12.99 -3.60
CA THR A 121 5.04 12.02 -4.28
C THR A 121 5.17 10.70 -3.52
N ILE A 122 4.06 10.22 -2.97
CA ILE A 122 3.98 8.88 -2.36
C ILE A 122 3.87 7.85 -3.48
N VAL A 123 4.83 6.95 -3.53
CA VAL A 123 4.98 5.93 -4.58
C VAL A 123 5.47 4.61 -3.98
N MET A 124 5.43 3.53 -4.78
CA MET A 124 6.22 2.34 -4.48
C MET A 124 7.55 2.41 -5.23
N HIS A 125 8.64 2.05 -4.56
CA HIS A 125 9.98 2.04 -5.15
C HIS A 125 10.90 1.07 -4.42
N SER A 126 12.03 0.69 -5.04
CA SER A 126 13.04 -0.13 -4.38
C SER A 126 13.80 0.64 -3.30
N ALA A 127 14.23 -0.07 -2.23
CA ALA A 127 15.16 0.48 -1.28
C ALA A 127 16.03 -0.61 -0.64
N TYR A 128 17.35 -0.37 -0.57
CA TYR A 128 18.30 -1.28 0.08
C TYR A 128 17.98 -1.57 1.55
N TYR A 129 17.28 -0.67 2.20
CA TYR A 129 16.89 -0.77 3.60
C TYR A 129 15.54 -1.49 3.82
N ALA A 130 14.92 -2.01 2.77
CA ALA A 130 13.63 -2.70 2.81
C ALA A 130 13.79 -4.24 2.81
N ASN A 131 14.94 -4.78 3.12
CA ASN A 131 15.23 -6.20 3.04
C ASN A 131 15.44 -6.86 4.41
N LYS A 132 15.41 -8.20 4.42
CA LYS A 132 15.55 -9.01 5.62
C LYS A 132 16.88 -8.80 6.35
N LYS A 133 17.99 -8.67 5.60
CA LYS A 133 19.33 -8.44 6.21
C LYS A 133 19.38 -7.13 6.98
N PHE A 134 18.72 -6.08 6.45
CA PHE A 134 18.62 -4.81 7.17
C PHE A 134 17.79 -4.96 8.44
N ALA A 135 16.66 -5.67 8.37
CA ALA A 135 15.80 -5.92 9.52
C ALA A 135 16.52 -6.73 10.62
N GLU A 136 17.27 -7.77 10.26
CA GLU A 136 18.07 -8.57 11.17
C GLU A 136 19.16 -7.73 11.89
N LYS A 137 19.81 -6.83 11.15
CA LYS A 137 20.88 -5.97 11.70
C LYS A 137 20.37 -4.88 12.64
N TYR A 138 19.19 -4.30 12.34
CA TYR A 138 18.70 -3.09 13.03
C TYR A 138 17.41 -3.31 13.84
N GLY A 139 16.90 -4.54 13.90
CA GLY A 139 15.64 -4.89 14.59
C GLY A 139 14.38 -4.36 13.92
N ARG A 140 14.50 -3.73 12.75
CA ARG A 140 13.40 -3.20 11.91
C ARG A 140 13.89 -2.90 10.50
N LEU A 141 12.97 -2.68 9.55
CA LEU A 141 13.33 -2.10 8.26
C LEU A 141 13.77 -0.64 8.38
N GLY A 142 14.44 -0.13 7.35
CA GLY A 142 14.59 1.30 7.16
C GLY A 142 13.23 1.98 6.93
N ARG A 143 13.23 3.30 6.87
CA ARG A 143 11.99 4.10 6.77
C ARG A 143 12.13 5.14 5.67
N SER A 144 11.07 5.28 4.90
CA SER A 144 10.94 6.27 3.82
C SER A 144 10.52 7.66 4.35
N LYS A 145 10.17 8.55 3.43
CA LYS A 145 9.47 9.81 3.73
C LYS A 145 7.94 9.70 3.52
N GLY A 146 7.40 8.47 3.57
CA GLY A 146 5.99 8.15 3.40
C GLY A 146 5.72 7.09 2.33
N CYS A 147 6.64 6.86 1.42
CA CYS A 147 6.55 5.87 0.35
C CYS A 147 6.50 4.43 0.89
N LEU A 148 5.94 3.53 0.08
CA LEU A 148 5.94 2.09 0.31
C LEU A 148 7.17 1.50 -0.38
N ALA A 149 8.33 1.48 0.32
CA ALA A 149 9.54 0.96 -0.29
C ALA A 149 9.64 -0.57 -0.15
N LEU A 150 10.07 -1.22 -1.23
CA LEU A 150 10.14 -2.66 -1.42
C LEU A 150 11.58 -3.17 -1.38
N PRO A 151 11.80 -4.47 -1.11
CA PRO A 151 13.09 -5.12 -1.34
C PRO A 151 13.51 -4.95 -2.81
N THR A 152 14.77 -4.60 -3.02
CA THR A 152 15.29 -4.30 -4.38
C THR A 152 15.10 -5.48 -5.33
N GLU A 153 15.24 -6.70 -4.84
CA GLU A 153 15.10 -7.95 -5.61
C GLU A 153 13.66 -8.26 -6.03
N LEU A 154 12.64 -7.66 -5.36
CA LEU A 154 11.23 -7.89 -5.65
C LEU A 154 10.56 -6.70 -6.32
N ASN A 155 11.16 -5.50 -6.28
CA ASN A 155 10.53 -4.28 -6.76
C ASN A 155 9.99 -4.38 -8.18
N THR A 156 10.85 -4.66 -9.16
CA THR A 156 10.47 -4.74 -10.59
C THR A 156 9.36 -5.78 -10.81
N LYS A 157 9.47 -6.95 -10.17
CA LYS A 157 8.43 -7.99 -10.28
C LYS A 157 7.08 -7.51 -9.73
N ILE A 158 7.09 -6.88 -8.57
CA ILE A 158 5.86 -6.42 -7.90
C ILE A 158 5.22 -5.29 -8.71
N ILE A 159 5.95 -4.22 -9.03
CA ILE A 159 5.37 -3.06 -9.72
C ILE A 159 4.87 -3.38 -11.12
N ASN A 160 5.56 -4.28 -11.86
CA ASN A 160 5.07 -4.74 -13.17
C ASN A 160 3.78 -5.55 -13.07
N LEU A 161 3.64 -6.35 -12.01
CA LEU A 161 2.44 -7.16 -11.80
C LEU A 161 1.20 -6.31 -11.48
N ILE A 162 1.39 -5.21 -10.72
CA ILE A 162 0.27 -4.42 -10.18
C ILE A 162 0.14 -3.04 -10.80
N SER A 163 0.89 -2.69 -11.85
CA SER A 163 0.74 -1.39 -12.52
C SER A 163 -0.56 -1.30 -13.32
N GLY A 164 -1.06 -0.07 -13.51
CA GLY A 164 -2.16 0.21 -14.43
C GLY A 164 -3.55 -0.07 -13.87
N GLY A 165 -3.84 0.35 -12.63
CA GLY A 165 -5.22 0.39 -12.11
C GLY A 165 -5.59 -0.74 -11.14
N VAL A 166 -4.63 -1.37 -10.47
CA VAL A 166 -4.91 -2.34 -9.42
C VAL A 166 -5.23 -1.63 -8.10
N VAL A 167 -6.27 -2.08 -7.40
CA VAL A 167 -6.61 -1.57 -6.06
C VAL A 167 -5.58 -2.02 -5.03
N LEU A 168 -5.08 -1.07 -4.26
CA LEU A 168 -4.16 -1.29 -3.14
C LEU A 168 -4.78 -0.72 -1.87
N TYR A 169 -4.91 -1.55 -0.84
CA TYR A 169 -5.40 -1.17 0.48
C TYR A 169 -4.29 -1.16 1.52
N VAL A 170 -4.14 -0.04 2.20
CA VAL A 170 -3.24 0.14 3.35
C VAL A 170 -4.06 0.06 4.63
N HIS A 171 -4.02 -1.11 5.26
CA HIS A 171 -4.69 -1.43 6.52
C HIS A 171 -3.89 -0.96 7.73
N THR A 172 -4.59 -0.53 8.78
CA THR A 172 -4.00 -0.04 10.02
C THR A 172 -4.78 -0.53 11.24
N ASN A 173 -4.18 -0.44 12.43
CA ASN A 173 -4.85 -0.73 13.69
C ASN A 173 -6.04 0.20 14.00
N PHE A 174 -6.13 1.35 13.32
CA PHE A 174 -7.30 2.24 13.44
C PHE A 174 -8.52 1.72 12.68
N ASP A 175 -8.30 0.78 11.75
CA ASP A 175 -9.33 0.14 10.93
C ASP A 175 -9.78 -1.20 11.54
N GLU A 176 -9.13 -1.67 12.61
CA GLU A 176 -9.49 -2.91 13.30
C GLU A 176 -10.76 -2.75 14.14
N ASN A 177 -11.59 -3.77 14.14
CA ASN A 177 -12.82 -3.86 14.95
C ASN A 177 -13.80 -2.69 14.75
N LYS A 178 -13.77 -2.03 13.60
CA LYS A 178 -14.67 -0.96 13.20
C LYS A 178 -15.20 -1.22 11.81
N GLU A 179 -16.44 -0.82 11.58
CA GLU A 179 -16.96 -0.69 10.23
C GLU A 179 -16.16 0.39 9.49
N TYR A 180 -15.62 0.04 8.32
CA TYR A 180 -14.83 0.97 7.55
C TYR A 180 -15.72 2.04 6.91
N ASP A 181 -15.33 3.32 7.09
CA ASP A 181 -16.06 4.47 6.55
C ASP A 181 -15.73 4.69 5.05
N PHE A 182 -16.54 4.12 4.17
CA PHE A 182 -16.41 4.28 2.72
C PHE A 182 -16.96 5.61 2.18
N SER A 183 -17.57 6.47 3.01
CA SER A 183 -18.14 7.75 2.57
C SER A 183 -17.11 8.75 2.02
N LYS A 184 -15.84 8.49 2.27
CA LYS A 184 -14.70 9.30 1.82
C LYS A 184 -14.15 8.90 0.45
N LEU A 185 -14.62 7.81 -0.13
CA LEU A 185 -14.20 7.41 -1.47
C LEU A 185 -14.56 8.51 -2.48
N LEU A 186 -13.59 8.87 -3.32
CA LEU A 186 -13.74 9.90 -4.33
C LEU A 186 -14.50 9.32 -5.52
N SER A 187 -15.68 9.87 -5.82
CA SER A 187 -16.36 9.66 -7.10
C SER A 187 -15.70 10.55 -8.15
N ASN A 188 -15.13 9.96 -9.20
CA ASN A 188 -14.62 10.64 -10.40
C ASN A 188 -13.56 11.74 -10.20
N SER A 189 -12.30 11.38 -10.07
CA SER A 189 -11.20 12.37 -10.02
C SER A 189 -9.87 11.84 -10.57
N PHE A 190 -9.89 11.15 -11.74
CA PHE A 190 -8.62 10.77 -12.40
C PHE A 190 -8.65 11.10 -13.88
#